data_ac4c99174862393ff572c9718d22942d
#
_entry.id   ac4c99174862393ff572c9718d22942d
#
_cell.length_a   1.000
_cell.length_b   1.000
_cell.length_c   1.000
_cell.angle_alpha   90.00
_cell.angle_beta   90.00
_cell.angle_gamma   90.00
#
_symmetry.space_group_name_H-M   'P 1'
#
loop_
_entity.id
_entity.type
_entity.pdbx_description
1 polymer ?
#
loop_
_entity_poly.entity_id
_entity_poly.type
_entity_poly.pdbx_seq_one_letter_code
_entity_poly.pdbx_strand_id
1 'polypeptide(L)' 'RIEMITIYGKPRCPFCDRAKALCEQKGLEYEYKMLDADYTAEELFEKVPNAKTFPQIFIDDNPIGGYTDLEKLHG' A
#
# COMPACT_ATOMS: atom_id res chain seq x y z
N ARG A 1 -10.88 16.94 -5.39
CA ARG A 1 -10.94 15.49 -5.40
C ARG A 1 -9.86 14.90 -4.48
N ILE A 2 -10.25 13.92 -3.68
CA ILE A 2 -9.35 13.26 -2.73
C ILE A 2 -8.84 11.97 -3.34
N GLU A 3 -7.52 11.79 -3.32
CA GLU A 3 -6.90 10.55 -3.76
C GLU A 3 -7.16 9.47 -2.72
N MET A 4 -7.49 8.27 -3.17
CA MET A 4 -7.65 7.13 -2.27
C MET A 4 -6.42 6.25 -2.39
N ILE A 5 -5.73 6.10 -1.27
CA ILE A 5 -4.53 5.27 -1.20
C ILE A 5 -4.91 3.90 -0.67
N THR A 6 -4.52 2.85 -1.38
CA THR A 6 -4.75 1.48 -0.94
C THR A 6 -3.40 0.84 -0.64
N ILE A 7 -3.25 0.34 0.59
CA ILE A 7 -2.01 -0.29 1.03
C ILE A 7 -2.25 -1.79 1.19
N TYR A 8 -1.56 -2.57 0.38
CA TYR A 8 -1.60 -4.03 0.49
C TYR A 8 -0.43 -4.48 1.35
N GLY A 9 -0.70 -4.76 2.62
CA GLY A 9 0.32 -5.13 3.59
C GLY A 9 0.22 -6.56 4.05
N LYS A 10 1.14 -6.95 4.93
CA LYS A 10 1.16 -8.28 5.51
C LYS A 10 1.53 -8.18 6.99
N PRO A 11 1.31 -9.26 7.78
CA PRO A 11 1.74 -9.27 9.17
C PRO A 11 3.25 -9.15 9.29
N ARG A 12 3.71 -8.51 10.35
CA ARG A 12 5.13 -8.37 10.68
C ARG A 12 5.93 -7.65 9.58
N CYS A 13 5.34 -6.62 9.01
CA CYS A 13 5.98 -5.83 7.97
C CYS A 13 6.19 -4.42 8.48
N PRO A 14 7.41 -4.05 8.90
CA PRO A 14 7.67 -2.70 9.41
C PRO A 14 7.38 -1.62 8.39
N PHE A 15 7.68 -1.86 7.11
CA PHE A 15 7.43 -0.86 6.07
C PHE A 15 5.94 -0.70 5.77
N CYS A 16 5.15 -1.76 5.97
CA CYS A 16 3.71 -1.63 5.85
C CYS A 16 3.17 -0.69 6.93
N ASP A 17 3.68 -0.84 8.15
CA ASP A 17 3.29 0.04 9.26
C ASP A 17 3.72 1.47 9.00
N ARG A 18 4.90 1.65 8.42
CA ARG A 18 5.40 2.99 8.09
C ARG A 18 4.55 3.65 7.01
N ALA A 19 4.11 2.90 6.02
CA ALA A 19 3.25 3.44 4.98
C ALA A 19 1.93 3.91 5.57
N LYS A 20 1.35 3.10 6.45
CA LYS A 20 0.12 3.45 7.14
C LYS A 20 0.31 4.70 7.99
N ALA A 21 1.40 4.74 8.77
CA ALA A 21 1.70 5.88 9.61
C ALA A 21 1.92 7.16 8.80
N LEU A 22 2.57 7.05 7.65
CA LEU A 22 2.79 8.18 6.77
C LEU A 22 1.46 8.77 6.30
N CYS A 23 0.53 7.92 5.88
CA CYS A 23 -0.79 8.39 5.45
C CYS A 23 -1.52 9.08 6.59
N GLU A 24 -1.46 8.54 7.80
CA GLU A 24 -2.10 9.15 8.96
C GLU A 24 -1.44 10.48 9.32
N GLN A 25 -0.13 10.54 9.27
CA GLN A 25 0.61 11.75 9.58
C GLN A 25 0.31 12.88 8.60
N LYS A 26 0.13 12.55 7.34
CA LYS A 26 -0.14 13.54 6.30
C LYS A 26 -1.63 13.82 6.10
N GLY A 27 -2.49 13.13 6.86
CA GLY A 27 -3.93 13.32 6.73
C GLY A 27 -4.50 12.82 5.41
N LEU A 28 -3.88 11.79 4.84
CA LEU A 28 -4.31 11.23 3.56
C LEU A 28 -5.40 10.18 3.77
N GLU A 29 -6.34 10.11 2.83
CA GLU A 29 -7.32 9.04 2.83
C GLU A 29 -6.66 7.75 2.39
N TYR A 30 -6.81 6.68 3.16
CA TYR A 30 -6.20 5.40 2.81
C TYR A 30 -7.02 4.23 3.32
N GLU A 31 -6.80 3.08 2.68
CA GLU A 31 -7.38 1.81 3.09
C GLU A 31 -6.22 0.82 3.26
N TYR A 32 -6.17 0.16 4.39
CA TYR A 32 -5.13 -0.84 4.66
C TYR A 32 -5.73 -2.23 4.53
N LYS A 33 -5.17 -3.05 3.66
CA LYS A 33 -5.62 -4.42 3.44
C LYS A 33 -4.57 -5.40 3.92
N MET A 34 -5.00 -6.35 4.74
CA MET A 34 -4.11 -7.33 5.34
C MET A 34 -4.11 -8.62 4.54
N LEU A 35 -2.93 -9.15 4.24
CA LEU A 35 -2.76 -10.40 3.52
C LEU A 35 -3.50 -11.53 4.22
N ASP A 36 -4.21 -12.34 3.43
CA ASP A 36 -4.99 -13.49 3.88
C ASP A 36 -6.18 -13.16 4.77
N ALA A 37 -6.44 -11.88 5.00
CA ALA A 37 -7.65 -11.43 5.70
C ALA A 37 -8.54 -10.64 4.73
N ASP A 38 -7.95 -9.66 4.05
CA ASP A 38 -8.68 -8.77 3.15
C ASP A 38 -8.41 -9.08 1.67
N TYR A 39 -7.32 -9.78 1.38
CA TYR A 39 -6.95 -10.16 0.03
C TYR A 39 -5.99 -11.34 0.08
N THR A 40 -5.75 -11.98 -1.09
CA THR A 40 -4.78 -13.06 -1.19
C THR A 40 -3.58 -12.60 -2.02
N ALA A 41 -2.45 -13.30 -1.85
CA ALA A 41 -1.25 -13.00 -2.64
C ALA A 41 -1.54 -13.14 -4.13
N GLU A 42 -2.37 -14.12 -4.51
CA GLU A 42 -2.74 -14.32 -5.92
C GLU A 42 -3.47 -13.11 -6.49
N GLU A 43 -4.40 -12.55 -5.71
CA GLU A 43 -5.14 -11.37 -6.14
C GLU A 43 -4.20 -10.19 -6.36
N LEU A 44 -3.24 -10.02 -5.45
CA LEU A 44 -2.26 -8.94 -5.58
C LEU A 44 -1.39 -9.13 -6.82
N PHE A 45 -0.92 -10.36 -7.07
CA PHE A 45 -0.08 -10.63 -8.23
C PHE A 45 -0.82 -10.47 -9.54
N GLU A 46 -2.13 -10.65 -9.56
CA GLU A 46 -2.92 -10.34 -10.75
C GLU A 46 -2.89 -8.86 -11.07
N LYS A 47 -2.92 -8.03 -10.03
CA LYS A 47 -2.88 -6.58 -10.20
C LYS A 47 -1.47 -6.07 -10.47
N VAL A 48 -0.48 -6.66 -9.82
CA VAL A 48 0.93 -6.26 -9.94
C VAL A 48 1.78 -7.51 -10.13
N PRO A 49 1.88 -8.02 -11.37
CA PRO A 49 2.62 -9.27 -11.62
C PRO A 49 4.08 -9.23 -11.18
N ASN A 50 4.67 -8.05 -11.12
CA ASN A 50 6.07 -7.89 -10.74
C ASN A 50 6.26 -7.59 -9.25
N ALA A 51 5.21 -7.72 -8.44
CA ALA A 51 5.31 -7.45 -7.01
C ALA A 51 6.26 -8.44 -6.35
N LYS A 52 7.26 -7.91 -5.66
CA LYS A 52 8.27 -8.72 -4.98
C LYS A 52 8.39 -8.38 -3.51
N THR A 53 7.84 -7.25 -3.12
CA THR A 53 8.00 -6.74 -1.76
C THR A 53 6.68 -6.23 -1.22
N PHE A 54 6.62 -6.01 0.07
CA PHE A 54 5.50 -5.35 0.72
C PHE A 54 6.01 -4.10 1.42
N PRO A 55 5.18 -3.08 1.56
CA PRO A 55 3.80 -3.00 1.07
C PRO A 55 3.73 -2.75 -0.43
N GLN A 56 2.59 -3.07 -1.03
CA GLN A 56 2.30 -2.68 -2.41
C GLN A 56 1.19 -1.62 -2.32
N ILE A 57 1.45 -0.46 -2.88
CA ILE A 57 0.61 0.72 -2.68
C ILE A 57 0.00 1.17 -4.00
N PHE A 58 -1.29 1.49 -3.95
CA PHE A 58 -2.03 1.99 -5.10
C PHE A 58 -2.59 3.37 -4.75
N ILE A 59 -2.62 4.26 -5.73
CA ILE A 59 -3.33 5.52 -5.62
C ILE A 59 -4.37 5.56 -6.73
N ASP A 60 -5.66 5.62 -6.35
CA ASP A 60 -6.78 5.59 -7.30
C ASP A 60 -6.66 4.39 -8.26
N ASP A 61 -6.36 3.21 -7.70
CA ASP A 61 -6.20 1.96 -8.44
C ASP A 61 -4.97 1.88 -9.34
N ASN A 62 -4.07 2.85 -9.26
CA ASN A 62 -2.83 2.84 -10.01
C ASN A 62 -1.69 2.37 -9.10
N PRO A 63 -0.98 1.30 -9.46
CA PRO A 63 0.14 0.84 -8.63
C PRO A 63 1.30 1.83 -8.68
N ILE A 64 1.77 2.25 -7.51
CA ILE A 64 2.90 3.19 -7.45
C ILE A 64 4.16 2.55 -6.90
N GLY A 65 4.06 1.35 -6.33
CA GLY A 65 5.20 0.65 -5.76
C GLY A 65 5.07 0.46 -4.27
N GLY A 66 6.17 0.62 -3.56
CA GLY A 66 6.21 0.38 -2.12
C GLY A 66 6.27 1.65 -1.29
N TYR A 67 6.68 1.48 -0.03
CA TYR A 67 6.74 2.59 0.90
C TYR A 67 7.63 3.75 0.40
N THR A 68 8.79 3.42 -0.16
CA THR A 68 9.70 4.47 -0.63
C THR A 68 9.09 5.30 -1.75
N ASP A 69 8.30 4.67 -2.61
CA ASP A 69 7.60 5.40 -3.67
C ASP A 69 6.52 6.31 -3.11
N LEU A 70 5.80 5.84 -2.10
CA LEU A 70 4.81 6.67 -1.43
C LEU A 70 5.48 7.85 -0.73
N GLU A 71 6.61 7.60 -0.08
CA GLU A 71 7.35 8.64 0.61
C GLU A 71 7.82 9.72 -0.36
N LYS A 72 8.26 9.34 -1.55
CA LYS A 72 8.68 10.31 -2.57
C LYS A 72 7.54 11.20 -3.01
N LEU A 73 6.33 10.66 -3.05
CA LEU A 73 5.17 11.42 -3.47
C LEU A 73 4.61 12.31 -2.38
N HIS A 74 4.60 11.84 -1.13
CA HIS A 74 3.91 12.50 -0.03
C HIS A 74 4.78 12.73 1.21
N GLY A 75 6.00 12.27 1.20
CA GLY A 75 6.89 12.36 2.35
C GLY A 75 7.59 13.69 2.56
#